data_00ba4cfd411ea5ccdf421e91d0574c5d
#
_entry.id   00ba4cfd411ea5ccdf421e91d0574c5d
#
_cell.length_a   1.000
_cell.length_b   1.000
_cell.length_c   1.000
_cell.angle_alpha   90.00
_cell.angle_beta   90.00
_cell.angle_gamma   90.00
#
_symmetry.space_group_name_H-M   'P 1'
#
loop_
_entity.id
_entity.type
_entity.pdbx_description
1 polymer ?
#
loop_
_entity_poly.entity_id
_entity_poly.type
_entity_poly.pdbx_seq_one_letter_code
_entity_poly.pdbx_strand_id
1 'polypeptide(L)'
;EVRRDIDILLGAYTEIQTSLPSFESYEDPLARMDAEFRFEKGELIDVRTAALSSNLNKLIEHHQTKVKAVSDNMVSTFDKLRLYIGNISILVLFGGVFIAVITSRSIIIPIQRLKLVLYYLGKGIYPKEPIKPSSDEIGDMAFALNRLVSGLERTRDFTREVGKGNFSIGYEPLSEEDELGYTLLKMREDLAITERELEQKVKERTDEVVRQKEEIEIQKNKVTELYKDLTDSINYAKRLQNTILPSDEFVHTMFPDSFVVYRPKDIVSGDFYWFKTSGNKKMFAAIDCTGHGVPGAFMSLVGYTVLNQVTKVFTRPASILNNLNRLASEALRTEKESSSEIKDGMDVAFCTLDTESLELEFSGAYNSAYVIRNRELIELKGDKFSIGSFHFGDKEFSNQKYQLQPGDWIYTFTDGYADQFGGPEGRKFMKTKFRETLITASTLSAEKQRLFISQTLSDWMGSLDQVDDILVIGVRV
;
A
#
# COMPACT_ATOMS: atom_id res chain seq x y z
N GLU A 1 14.93 -30.12 -12.50
CA GLU A 1 13.93 -31.16 -12.19
C GLU A 1 12.68 -30.96 -13.06
N VAL A 2 11.98 -29.84 -13.01
CA VAL A 2 10.78 -29.56 -13.84
C VAL A 2 11.03 -29.83 -15.34
N ARG A 3 12.16 -29.39 -15.89
CA ARG A 3 12.52 -29.60 -17.29
C ARG A 3 12.72 -31.09 -17.60
N ARG A 4 13.36 -31.81 -16.68
CA ARG A 4 13.59 -33.25 -16.81
C ARG A 4 12.30 -34.05 -16.72
N ASP A 5 11.37 -33.65 -15.85
CA ASP A 5 10.08 -34.30 -15.69
C ASP A 5 9.17 -34.05 -16.92
N ILE A 6 9.24 -32.84 -17.50
CA ILE A 6 8.58 -32.51 -18.78
C ILE A 6 9.13 -33.37 -19.93
N ASP A 7 10.45 -33.51 -20.04
CA ASP A 7 11.08 -34.29 -21.10
C ASP A 7 10.70 -35.79 -21.01
N ILE A 8 10.56 -36.34 -19.79
CA ILE A 8 10.11 -37.70 -19.54
C ILE A 8 8.63 -37.87 -19.89
N LEU A 9 7.76 -36.93 -19.52
CA LEU A 9 6.34 -36.95 -19.88
C LEU A 9 6.12 -36.80 -21.38
N LEU A 10 6.88 -35.95 -22.05
CA LEU A 10 6.89 -35.79 -23.51
C LEU A 10 7.35 -37.08 -24.21
N GLY A 11 8.38 -37.73 -23.66
CA GLY A 11 8.83 -39.03 -24.14
C GLY A 11 7.74 -40.12 -24.06
N ALA A 12 7.10 -40.24 -22.90
CA ALA A 12 5.99 -41.19 -22.69
C ALA A 12 4.78 -40.88 -23.59
N TYR A 13 4.45 -39.58 -23.78
CA TYR A 13 3.39 -39.16 -24.71
C TYR A 13 3.73 -39.52 -26.18
N THR A 14 4.98 -39.29 -26.59
CA THR A 14 5.47 -39.62 -27.95
C THR A 14 5.45 -41.15 -28.20
N GLU A 15 5.74 -41.93 -27.16
CA GLU A 15 5.68 -43.40 -27.22
C GLU A 15 4.24 -43.90 -27.39
N ILE A 16 3.27 -43.30 -26.72
CA ILE A 16 1.84 -43.56 -26.88
C ILE A 16 1.36 -43.12 -28.27
N GLN A 17 1.77 -41.96 -28.75
CA GLN A 17 1.41 -41.42 -30.06
C GLN A 17 1.98 -42.28 -31.21
N THR A 18 3.16 -42.89 -31.04
CA THR A 18 3.74 -43.81 -32.00
C THR A 18 3.05 -45.18 -31.98
N SER A 19 2.45 -45.56 -30.87
CA SER A 19 1.67 -46.80 -30.74
C SER A 19 0.27 -46.70 -31.36
N LEU A 20 -0.28 -45.49 -31.42
CA LEU A 20 -1.59 -45.18 -32.03
C LEU A 20 -1.46 -44.04 -33.04
N PRO A 21 -0.80 -44.22 -34.18
CA PRO A 21 -0.47 -43.14 -35.11
C PRO A 21 -1.67 -42.62 -35.93
N SER A 22 -2.80 -43.30 -35.95
CA SER A 22 -4.02 -42.88 -36.65
C SER A 22 -5.29 -43.24 -35.89
N PHE A 23 -6.40 -42.62 -36.25
CA PHE A 23 -7.71 -42.95 -35.69
C PHE A 23 -8.12 -44.43 -35.97
N GLU A 24 -7.65 -45.01 -37.10
CA GLU A 24 -7.88 -46.40 -37.46
C GLU A 24 -7.11 -47.39 -36.55
N SER A 25 -5.94 -46.99 -36.06
CA SER A 25 -5.19 -47.80 -35.09
C SER A 25 -5.85 -47.86 -33.71
N TYR A 26 -6.78 -46.96 -33.40
CA TYR A 26 -7.59 -47.00 -32.17
C TYR A 26 -8.72 -48.08 -32.26
N GLU A 27 -9.12 -48.47 -33.46
CA GLU A 27 -10.12 -49.53 -33.68
C GLU A 27 -9.49 -50.94 -33.70
N ASP A 28 -8.17 -51.05 -33.82
CA ASP A 28 -7.47 -52.35 -33.73
C ASP A 28 -7.41 -52.80 -32.25
N PRO A 29 -8.05 -53.92 -31.90
CA PRO A 29 -8.08 -54.44 -30.55
C PRO A 29 -6.70 -54.75 -29.97
N LEU A 30 -5.72 -55.15 -30.82
CA LEU A 30 -4.36 -55.48 -30.40
C LEU A 30 -3.53 -54.18 -30.11
N ALA A 31 -3.64 -53.19 -30.97
CA ALA A 31 -2.98 -51.89 -30.79
C ALA A 31 -3.54 -51.14 -29.57
N ARG A 32 -4.84 -51.25 -29.38
CA ARG A 32 -5.52 -50.68 -28.20
C ARG A 32 -5.10 -51.41 -26.92
N MET A 33 -5.03 -52.71 -26.92
CA MET A 33 -4.62 -53.52 -25.77
C MET A 33 -3.13 -53.26 -25.40
N ASP A 34 -2.26 -53.09 -26.40
CA ASP A 34 -0.85 -52.72 -26.17
C ASP A 34 -0.74 -51.29 -25.62
N ALA A 35 -1.54 -50.38 -26.11
CA ALA A 35 -1.61 -49.02 -25.57
C ALA A 35 -2.22 -48.99 -24.16
N GLU A 36 -3.29 -49.76 -23.90
CA GLU A 36 -3.90 -49.93 -22.58
C GLU A 36 -2.92 -50.57 -21.57
N PHE A 37 -2.16 -51.59 -22.01
CA PHE A 37 -1.14 -52.25 -21.18
C PHE A 37 0.06 -51.34 -20.88
N ARG A 38 0.40 -50.45 -21.81
CA ARG A 38 1.39 -49.38 -21.58
C ARG A 38 0.81 -48.28 -20.70
N PHE A 39 -0.51 -48.05 -20.79
CA PHE A 39 -1.25 -47.14 -19.93
C PHE A 39 -1.47 -47.68 -18.51
N GLU A 40 -1.62 -49.05 -18.37
CA GLU A 40 -1.69 -49.69 -17.05
C GLU A 40 -0.34 -49.69 -16.30
N LYS A 41 0.78 -49.52 -17.00
CA LYS A 41 2.01 -48.98 -16.39
C LYS A 41 1.92 -47.50 -16.02
N GLY A 42 0.73 -46.97 -15.98
CA GLY A 42 0.34 -45.59 -15.73
C GLY A 42 0.68 -45.03 -14.34
N GLU A 43 1.12 -45.88 -13.40
CA GLU A 43 1.75 -45.39 -12.17
C GLU A 43 2.91 -44.42 -12.46
N LEU A 44 3.63 -44.63 -13.59
CA LEU A 44 4.75 -43.76 -13.94
C LEU A 44 4.28 -42.38 -14.42
N ILE A 45 3.16 -42.30 -15.17
CA ILE A 45 2.59 -41.03 -15.68
C ILE A 45 1.91 -40.29 -14.55
N ASP A 46 1.11 -41.01 -13.74
CA ASP A 46 0.43 -40.38 -12.59
C ASP A 46 1.41 -39.93 -11.51
N VAL A 47 2.41 -40.77 -11.19
CA VAL A 47 3.47 -40.39 -10.25
C VAL A 47 4.32 -39.22 -10.77
N ARG A 48 4.62 -39.24 -12.10
CA ARG A 48 5.41 -38.14 -12.70
C ARG A 48 4.60 -36.87 -12.91
N THR A 49 3.32 -36.97 -13.21
CA THR A 49 2.42 -35.83 -13.30
C THR A 49 2.21 -35.23 -11.91
N ALA A 50 2.07 -36.07 -10.88
CA ALA A 50 2.03 -35.62 -9.50
C ALA A 50 3.36 -34.99 -9.07
N ALA A 51 4.50 -35.58 -9.47
CA ALA A 51 5.83 -35.01 -9.19
C ALA A 51 6.05 -33.69 -9.94
N LEU A 52 5.65 -33.60 -11.21
CA LEU A 52 5.70 -32.38 -12.00
C LEU A 52 4.82 -31.29 -11.38
N SER A 53 3.60 -31.65 -10.99
CA SER A 53 2.68 -30.75 -10.28
C SER A 53 3.28 -30.29 -8.95
N SER A 54 3.89 -31.20 -8.20
CA SER A 54 4.58 -30.86 -6.95
C SER A 54 5.78 -29.94 -7.17
N ASN A 55 6.60 -30.25 -8.20
CA ASN A 55 7.79 -29.43 -8.52
C ASN A 55 7.41 -28.08 -9.12
N LEU A 56 6.33 -28.00 -9.91
CA LEU A 56 5.75 -26.74 -10.39
C LEU A 56 5.20 -25.91 -9.23
N ASN A 57 4.48 -26.56 -8.31
CA ASN A 57 3.98 -25.87 -7.12
C ASN A 57 5.14 -25.33 -6.25
N LYS A 58 6.21 -26.11 -6.07
CA LYS A 58 7.43 -25.63 -5.39
C LYS A 58 8.09 -24.48 -6.13
N LEU A 59 8.12 -24.53 -7.47
CA LEU A 59 8.67 -23.44 -8.29
C LEU A 59 7.81 -22.17 -8.19
N ILE A 60 6.50 -22.34 -8.25
CA ILE A 60 5.53 -21.26 -8.08
C ILE A 60 5.64 -20.67 -6.68
N GLU A 61 5.68 -21.53 -5.64
CA GLU A 61 5.82 -21.11 -4.25
C GLU A 61 7.16 -20.40 -4.02
N HIS A 62 8.25 -20.92 -4.65
CA HIS A 62 9.56 -20.26 -4.62
C HIS A 62 9.54 -18.90 -5.33
N HIS A 63 8.90 -18.81 -6.49
CA HIS A 63 8.75 -17.52 -7.20
C HIS A 63 7.82 -16.56 -6.46
N GLN A 64 6.71 -17.04 -5.91
CA GLN A 64 5.81 -16.23 -5.09
C GLN A 64 6.52 -15.72 -3.84
N THR A 65 7.31 -16.60 -3.19
CA THR A 65 8.11 -16.22 -2.02
C THR A 65 9.17 -15.18 -2.40
N LYS A 66 9.80 -15.35 -3.57
CA LYS A 66 10.80 -14.40 -4.08
C LYS A 66 10.20 -13.06 -4.47
N VAL A 67 9.06 -13.07 -5.16
CA VAL A 67 8.32 -11.86 -5.52
C VAL A 67 7.78 -11.16 -4.28
N LYS A 68 7.24 -11.96 -3.32
CA LYS A 68 6.81 -11.44 -2.04
C LYS A 68 7.99 -10.84 -1.26
N ALA A 69 9.11 -11.54 -1.20
CA ALA A 69 10.32 -11.03 -0.54
C ALA A 69 10.85 -9.75 -1.19
N VAL A 70 10.78 -9.63 -2.53
CA VAL A 70 11.17 -8.41 -3.25
C VAL A 70 10.15 -7.29 -2.98
N SER A 71 8.85 -7.61 -3.02
CA SER A 71 7.78 -6.67 -2.70
C SER A 71 7.88 -6.19 -1.24
N ASP A 72 8.04 -7.12 -0.31
CA ASP A 72 8.16 -6.82 1.13
C ASP A 72 9.45 -6.02 1.40
N ASN A 73 10.54 -6.37 0.69
CA ASN A 73 11.80 -5.62 0.78
C ASN A 73 11.67 -4.21 0.18
N MET A 74 10.91 -4.08 -0.91
CA MET A 74 10.62 -2.78 -1.53
C MET A 74 9.72 -1.93 -0.62
N VAL A 75 8.65 -2.51 -0.07
CA VAL A 75 7.79 -1.85 0.93
C VAL A 75 8.60 -1.50 2.18
N SER A 76 9.41 -2.46 2.70
CA SER A 76 10.25 -2.20 3.86
C SER A 76 11.33 -1.12 3.59
N THR A 77 11.80 -1.03 2.34
CA THR A 77 12.75 0.00 1.92
C THR A 77 12.08 1.37 1.85
N PHE A 78 10.84 1.43 1.33
CA PHE A 78 10.04 2.65 1.37
C PHE A 78 9.68 3.06 2.80
N ASP A 79 9.33 2.10 3.67
CA ASP A 79 9.06 2.40 5.09
C ASP A 79 10.33 2.86 5.82
N LYS A 80 11.49 2.23 5.54
CA LYS A 80 12.78 2.71 6.05
C LYS A 80 13.11 4.11 5.54
N LEU A 81 12.88 4.37 4.24
CA LEU A 81 13.11 5.68 3.64
C LEU A 81 12.21 6.75 4.28
N ARG A 82 10.94 6.42 4.51
CA ARG A 82 10.00 7.28 5.24
C ARG A 82 10.43 7.51 6.69
N LEU A 83 10.91 6.43 7.35
CA LEU A 83 11.47 6.52 8.71
C LEU A 83 12.75 7.38 8.74
N TYR A 84 13.65 7.20 7.76
CA TYR A 84 14.87 8.01 7.64
C TYR A 84 14.56 9.48 7.40
N ILE A 85 13.64 9.79 6.49
CA ILE A 85 13.20 11.17 6.22
C ILE A 85 12.57 11.78 7.48
N GLY A 86 11.71 11.02 8.18
CA GLY A 86 11.13 11.43 9.46
C GLY A 86 12.19 11.70 10.53
N ASN A 87 13.13 10.76 10.69
CA ASN A 87 14.22 10.89 11.66
C ASN A 87 15.17 12.04 11.35
N ILE A 88 15.51 12.27 10.07
CA ILE A 88 16.33 13.41 9.64
C ILE A 88 15.60 14.73 9.93
N SER A 89 14.30 14.81 9.65
CA SER A 89 13.49 16.00 9.92
C SER A 89 13.43 16.31 11.43
N ILE A 90 13.28 15.29 12.26
CA ILE A 90 13.29 15.39 13.72
C ILE A 90 14.69 15.83 14.21
N LEU A 91 15.76 15.22 13.66
CA LEU A 91 17.14 15.53 14.04
C LEU A 91 17.51 16.96 13.69
N VAL A 92 17.09 17.46 12.53
CA VAL A 92 17.28 18.86 12.11
C VAL A 92 16.53 19.82 13.03
N LEU A 93 15.29 19.47 13.42
CA LEU A 93 14.47 20.29 14.31
C LEU A 93 15.06 20.35 15.73
N PHE A 94 15.46 19.21 16.29
CA PHE A 94 16.10 19.15 17.60
C PHE A 94 17.49 19.77 17.58
N GLY A 95 18.27 19.58 16.49
CA GLY A 95 19.57 20.22 16.30
C GLY A 95 19.48 21.75 16.30
N GLY A 96 18.48 22.30 15.61
CA GLY A 96 18.24 23.74 15.62
C GLY A 96 17.87 24.30 16.99
N VAL A 97 16.97 23.60 17.71
CA VAL A 97 16.61 23.98 19.09
C VAL A 97 17.79 23.86 20.05
N PHE A 98 18.58 22.78 19.91
CA PHE A 98 19.78 22.55 20.76
C PHE A 98 20.83 23.64 20.58
N ILE A 99 21.13 24.02 19.32
CA ILE A 99 22.06 25.13 19.02
C ILE A 99 21.52 26.45 19.59
N ALA A 100 20.24 26.73 19.41
CA ALA A 100 19.62 27.96 19.94
C ALA A 100 19.70 28.04 21.48
N VAL A 101 19.49 26.92 22.18
CA VAL A 101 19.57 26.85 23.65
C VAL A 101 21.02 27.02 24.14
N ILE A 102 22.00 26.37 23.48
CA ILE A 102 23.41 26.53 23.85
C ILE A 102 23.87 27.95 23.61
N THR A 103 23.59 28.52 22.42
CA THR A 103 23.98 29.91 22.11
C THR A 103 23.35 30.91 23.10
N SER A 104 22.10 30.66 23.47
CA SER A 104 21.43 31.52 24.45
C SER A 104 22.10 31.48 25.84
N ARG A 105 22.46 30.31 26.34
CA ARG A 105 23.04 30.14 27.68
C ARG A 105 24.51 30.51 27.77
N SER A 106 25.31 30.19 26.76
CA SER A 106 26.77 30.42 26.79
C SER A 106 27.15 31.87 26.45
N ILE A 107 26.36 32.57 25.64
CA ILE A 107 26.71 33.91 25.17
C ILE A 107 25.71 34.96 25.68
N ILE A 108 24.41 34.72 25.51
CA ILE A 108 23.39 35.76 25.77
C ILE A 108 23.26 36.06 27.26
N ILE A 109 23.23 35.05 28.13
CA ILE A 109 23.04 35.23 29.57
C ILE A 109 24.22 36.00 30.23
N PRO A 110 25.51 35.65 29.96
CA PRO A 110 26.61 36.45 30.43
C PRO A 110 26.64 37.88 29.84
N ILE A 111 26.36 38.02 28.53
CA ILE A 111 26.26 39.35 27.89
C ILE A 111 25.10 40.15 28.48
N GLN A 112 23.97 39.53 28.77
CA GLN A 112 22.87 40.24 29.45
C GLN A 112 23.23 40.68 30.86
N ARG A 113 24.04 39.91 31.62
CA ARG A 113 24.52 40.35 32.96
C ARG A 113 25.45 41.52 32.87
N LEU A 114 26.41 41.50 31.94
CA LEU A 114 27.29 42.66 31.69
C LEU A 114 26.50 43.88 31.21
N LYS A 115 25.52 43.69 30.31
CA LYS A 115 24.61 44.75 29.90
C LYS A 115 23.81 45.34 31.06
N LEU A 116 23.40 44.50 32.04
CA LEU A 116 22.67 44.97 33.22
C LEU A 116 23.57 45.81 34.13
N VAL A 117 24.80 45.41 34.38
CA VAL A 117 25.76 46.19 35.18
C VAL A 117 26.11 47.48 34.46
N LEU A 118 26.39 47.47 33.16
CA LEU A 118 26.57 48.66 32.32
C LEU A 118 25.35 49.57 32.32
N TYR A 119 24.15 48.99 32.33
CA TYR A 119 22.89 49.73 32.38
C TYR A 119 22.70 50.46 33.72
N TYR A 120 23.06 49.80 34.87
CA TYR A 120 23.02 50.48 36.15
C TYR A 120 24.09 51.57 36.27
N LEU A 121 25.28 51.35 35.72
CA LEU A 121 26.32 52.38 35.62
C LEU A 121 25.89 53.57 34.74
N GLY A 122 25.16 53.29 33.62
CA GLY A 122 24.58 54.28 32.74
C GLY A 122 23.47 55.15 33.40
N LYS A 123 22.89 54.69 34.53
CA LYS A 123 21.91 55.40 35.32
C LYS A 123 22.58 56.26 36.45
N GLY A 124 23.90 56.27 36.48
CA GLY A 124 24.63 57.01 37.55
C GLY A 124 24.65 56.25 38.88
N ILE A 125 24.21 54.99 38.90
CA ILE A 125 24.21 54.11 40.07
C ILE A 125 25.48 53.26 40.01
N TYR A 126 26.46 53.64 40.79
CA TYR A 126 27.71 52.84 40.90
C TYR A 126 27.51 51.72 41.88
N PRO A 127 27.98 50.46 41.51
CA PRO A 127 27.89 49.37 42.41
C PRO A 127 28.68 49.63 43.68
N LYS A 128 28.08 49.42 44.85
CA LYS A 128 28.73 49.62 46.16
C LYS A 128 29.90 48.68 46.42
N GLU A 129 29.99 47.58 45.68
CA GLU A 129 31.03 46.61 45.75
C GLU A 129 31.58 46.32 44.34
N PRO A 130 32.88 46.12 44.20
CA PRO A 130 33.45 45.75 42.90
C PRO A 130 32.90 44.43 42.42
N ILE A 131 32.69 44.30 41.12
CA ILE A 131 32.28 43.04 40.49
C ILE A 131 33.39 42.02 40.72
N LYS A 132 33.00 40.86 41.32
CA LYS A 132 33.98 39.75 41.48
C LYS A 132 34.41 39.26 40.12
N PRO A 133 35.71 39.26 39.78
CA PRO A 133 36.18 38.79 38.50
C PRO A 133 36.01 37.26 38.42
N SER A 134 35.50 36.76 37.29
CA SER A 134 35.57 35.36 36.91
C SER A 134 36.94 35.06 36.25
N SER A 135 37.24 33.79 36.00
CA SER A 135 38.54 33.37 35.41
C SER A 135 38.51 33.25 33.87
N ASP A 136 37.52 33.91 33.23
CA ASP A 136 37.32 33.90 31.77
C ASP A 136 37.39 35.35 31.21
N GLU A 137 37.27 35.52 29.89
CA GLU A 137 37.31 36.80 29.18
C GLU A 137 36.28 37.79 29.74
N ILE A 138 35.17 37.26 30.24
CA ILE A 138 34.09 38.08 30.86
C ILE A 138 34.59 38.60 32.25
N GLY A 139 35.39 37.78 32.94
CA GLY A 139 36.08 38.21 34.19
C GLY A 139 37.07 39.34 33.97
N ASP A 140 37.83 39.28 32.88
CA ASP A 140 38.77 40.37 32.49
C ASP A 140 38.02 41.67 32.13
N MET A 141 36.85 41.54 31.46
CA MET A 141 35.99 42.73 31.21
C MET A 141 35.44 43.30 32.49
N ALA A 142 35.07 42.50 33.50
CA ALA A 142 34.62 42.95 34.81
C ALA A 142 35.73 43.67 35.56
N PHE A 143 36.97 43.14 35.52
CA PHE A 143 38.12 43.77 36.10
C PHE A 143 38.52 45.08 35.42
N ALA A 144 38.53 45.12 34.10
CA ALA A 144 38.72 46.33 33.31
C ALA A 144 37.61 47.38 33.64
N LEU A 145 36.34 46.91 33.78
CA LEU A 145 35.23 47.76 34.15
C LEU A 145 35.39 48.35 35.56
N ASN A 146 35.85 47.56 36.56
CA ASN A 146 36.14 48.04 37.89
C ASN A 146 37.27 49.08 37.89
N ARG A 147 38.30 48.92 37.03
CA ARG A 147 39.36 49.96 36.84
C ARG A 147 38.82 51.21 36.14
N LEU A 148 37.83 51.01 35.30
CA LEU A 148 37.19 52.11 34.58
C LEU A 148 36.28 52.96 35.45
N VAL A 149 35.79 52.47 36.61
CA VAL A 149 34.88 53.21 37.50
C VAL A 149 35.49 54.55 37.95
N SER A 150 36.78 54.63 38.14
CA SER A 150 37.48 55.86 38.53
C SER A 150 37.74 56.81 37.36
N GLY A 151 37.75 56.32 36.11
CA GLY A 151 37.92 57.14 34.90
C GLY A 151 36.63 57.43 34.14
N LEU A 152 35.51 56.85 34.60
CA LEU A 152 34.27 56.69 33.87
C LEU A 152 33.36 57.94 33.77
N GLU A 153 33.64 59.03 34.48
CA GLU A 153 32.86 60.27 34.25
C GLU A 153 33.02 60.80 32.81
N ARG A 154 34.19 60.53 32.19
CA ARG A 154 34.46 61.01 30.83
C ARG A 154 34.01 59.97 29.76
N THR A 155 34.09 58.69 30.05
CA THR A 155 33.72 57.60 29.07
C THR A 155 32.25 57.22 29.19
N ARG A 156 31.57 57.56 30.28
CA ARG A 156 30.18 57.18 30.54
C ARG A 156 29.22 57.57 29.39
N ASP A 157 29.35 58.79 28.93
CA ASP A 157 28.43 59.25 27.89
C ASP A 157 28.74 58.67 26.53
N PHE A 158 30.03 58.37 26.21
CA PHE A 158 30.44 57.69 25.02
C PHE A 158 29.91 56.27 25.00
N THR A 159 30.21 55.48 26.05
CA THR A 159 29.70 54.08 26.11
C THR A 159 28.18 54.01 26.18
N ARG A 160 27.53 54.99 26.80
CA ARG A 160 26.07 55.08 26.82
C ARG A 160 25.48 55.35 25.44
N GLU A 161 26.08 56.21 24.64
CA GLU A 161 25.63 56.49 23.28
C GLU A 161 25.93 55.32 22.30
N VAL A 162 27.13 54.75 22.41
CA VAL A 162 27.47 53.49 21.66
C VAL A 162 26.52 52.34 22.03
N GLY A 163 26.19 52.22 23.34
CA GLY A 163 25.23 51.20 23.81
C GLY A 163 23.78 51.45 23.35
N LYS A 164 23.45 52.64 22.86
CA LYS A 164 22.20 52.97 22.22
C LYS A 164 22.23 52.77 20.68
N GLY A 165 23.35 52.30 20.13
CA GLY A 165 23.53 52.13 18.67
C GLY A 165 23.99 53.41 17.97
N ASN A 166 24.37 54.49 18.68
CA ASN A 166 24.89 55.71 18.10
C ASN A 166 26.43 55.59 17.88
N PHE A 167 26.81 54.96 16.80
CA PHE A 167 28.23 54.79 16.44
C PHE A 167 28.87 56.04 15.80
N SER A 168 28.13 57.14 15.61
CA SER A 168 28.67 58.38 15.04
C SER A 168 29.32 59.31 16.07
N ILE A 169 29.21 58.95 17.39
CA ILE A 169 29.75 59.80 18.46
C ILE A 169 31.28 59.79 18.48
N GLY A 170 31.89 60.92 18.57
CA GLY A 170 33.33 61.08 18.72
C GLY A 170 33.78 60.80 20.17
N TYR A 171 34.96 60.15 20.28
CA TYR A 171 35.65 59.94 21.54
C TYR A 171 37.11 60.33 21.38
N GLU A 172 37.59 61.18 22.26
CA GLU A 172 39.01 61.54 22.32
C GLU A 172 39.71 60.71 23.38
N PRO A 173 40.75 59.90 23.05
CA PRO A 173 41.55 59.13 23.98
C PRO A 173 42.14 60.01 25.07
N LEU A 174 42.27 59.50 26.30
CA LEU A 174 42.79 60.20 27.47
C LEU A 174 44.31 60.54 27.40
N SER A 175 45.06 59.77 26.59
CA SER A 175 46.48 59.97 26.28
C SER A 175 46.86 59.21 24.97
N GLU A 176 48.02 59.47 24.41
CA GLU A 176 48.60 58.74 23.31
C GLU A 176 48.84 57.26 23.65
N GLU A 177 48.92 56.92 24.97
CA GLU A 177 49.09 55.55 25.49
C GLU A 177 47.78 54.97 26.05
N ASP A 178 46.63 55.61 25.79
CA ASP A 178 45.33 55.16 26.25
C ASP A 178 44.84 53.99 25.41
N GLU A 179 45.46 52.80 25.68
CA GLU A 179 45.02 51.53 25.00
C GLU A 179 43.56 51.28 25.15
N LEU A 180 42.95 51.69 26.28
CA LEU A 180 41.53 51.54 26.53
C LEU A 180 40.72 52.44 25.65
N GLY A 181 41.10 53.70 25.49
CA GLY A 181 40.44 54.66 24.60
C GLY A 181 40.49 54.23 23.13
N TYR A 182 41.66 53.77 22.68
CA TYR A 182 41.80 53.23 21.31
C TYR A 182 41.04 51.90 21.13
N THR A 183 41.03 51.06 22.15
CA THR A 183 40.25 49.81 22.08
C THR A 183 38.76 50.09 22.04
N LEU A 184 38.26 51.05 22.77
CA LEU A 184 36.86 51.50 22.75
C LEU A 184 36.46 52.10 21.37
N LEU A 185 37.34 52.87 20.77
CA LEU A 185 37.16 53.40 19.42
C LEU A 185 37.11 52.28 18.40
N LYS A 186 38.04 51.29 18.47
CA LYS A 186 38.06 50.12 17.60
C LYS A 186 36.81 49.26 17.81
N MET A 187 36.44 49.00 19.05
CA MET A 187 35.22 48.26 19.37
C MET A 187 33.95 48.92 18.80
N ARG A 188 33.89 50.27 18.88
CA ARG A 188 32.79 51.03 18.27
C ARG A 188 32.74 50.80 16.75
N GLU A 189 33.92 50.83 16.09
CA GLU A 189 34.03 50.63 14.64
C GLU A 189 33.69 49.19 14.26
N ASP A 190 34.20 48.18 14.97
CA ASP A 190 33.91 46.76 14.75
C ASP A 190 32.42 46.44 14.99
N LEU A 191 31.79 47.05 16.01
CA LEU A 191 30.36 46.92 16.28
C LEU A 191 29.52 47.56 15.17
N ALA A 192 29.92 48.73 14.68
CA ALA A 192 29.21 49.39 13.58
C ALA A 192 29.27 48.59 12.27
N ILE A 193 30.42 47.93 12.02
CA ILE A 193 30.57 47.02 10.88
C ILE A 193 29.73 45.78 11.08
N THR A 194 29.83 45.17 12.25
CA THR A 194 29.10 43.92 12.58
C THR A 194 27.58 44.10 12.53
N GLU A 195 27.09 45.25 13.04
CA GLU A 195 25.66 45.61 12.97
C GLU A 195 25.17 45.69 11.51
N ARG A 196 25.92 46.40 10.65
CA ARG A 196 25.58 46.52 9.24
C ARG A 196 25.59 45.15 8.55
N GLU A 197 26.61 44.33 8.82
CA GLU A 197 26.69 42.99 8.28
C GLU A 197 25.55 42.09 8.76
N LEU A 198 25.19 42.22 10.05
CA LEU A 198 24.12 41.46 10.65
C LEU A 198 22.75 41.91 10.13
N GLU A 199 22.52 43.21 10.03
CA GLU A 199 21.30 43.79 9.45
C GLU A 199 21.14 43.32 7.98
N GLN A 200 22.24 43.34 7.23
CA GLN A 200 22.23 42.86 5.84
C GLN A 200 21.93 41.37 5.77
N LYS A 201 22.59 40.54 6.59
CA LYS A 201 22.33 39.12 6.66
C LYS A 201 20.91 38.79 7.11
N VAL A 202 20.39 39.51 8.11
CA VAL A 202 19.01 39.35 8.55
C VAL A 202 18.04 39.68 7.42
N LYS A 203 18.28 40.77 6.72
CA LYS A 203 17.47 41.18 5.57
C LYS A 203 17.51 40.12 4.47
N GLU A 204 18.72 39.72 4.06
CA GLU A 204 18.90 38.69 3.02
C GLU A 204 18.21 37.35 3.41
N ARG A 205 18.36 36.93 4.66
CA ARG A 205 17.71 35.72 5.18
C ARG A 205 16.20 35.86 5.26
N THR A 206 15.73 37.04 5.66
CA THR A 206 14.30 37.30 5.71
C THR A 206 13.68 37.29 4.33
N ASP A 207 14.33 37.95 3.37
CA ASP A 207 13.89 37.93 1.96
C ASP A 207 13.94 36.51 1.37
N GLU A 208 14.97 35.73 1.69
CA GLU A 208 15.09 34.34 1.31
C GLU A 208 13.95 33.48 1.90
N VAL A 209 13.68 33.62 3.21
CA VAL A 209 12.60 32.89 3.89
C VAL A 209 11.22 33.26 3.35
N VAL A 210 10.99 34.54 3.08
CA VAL A 210 9.74 35.00 2.45
C VAL A 210 9.57 34.35 1.08
N ARG A 211 10.60 34.38 0.25
CA ARG A 211 10.58 33.75 -1.09
C ARG A 211 10.34 32.26 -1.02
N GLN A 212 11.05 31.55 -0.12
CA GLN A 212 10.86 30.11 0.08
C GLN A 212 9.45 29.78 0.55
N LYS A 213 8.89 30.61 1.46
CA LYS A 213 7.52 30.45 1.93
C LYS A 213 6.50 30.60 0.80
N GLU A 214 6.66 31.61 -0.04
CA GLU A 214 5.79 31.82 -1.21
C GLU A 214 5.89 30.65 -2.18
N GLU A 215 7.11 30.17 -2.46
CA GLU A 215 7.35 29.03 -3.33
C GLU A 215 6.70 27.73 -2.78
N ILE A 216 6.87 27.47 -1.48
CA ILE A 216 6.22 26.34 -0.79
C ILE A 216 4.69 26.47 -0.86
N GLU A 217 4.14 27.64 -0.69
CA GLU A 217 2.70 27.87 -0.75
C GLU A 217 2.15 27.62 -2.16
N ILE A 218 2.87 28.06 -3.18
CA ILE A 218 2.54 27.78 -4.59
C ILE A 218 2.61 26.27 -4.85
N GLN A 219 3.68 25.60 -4.42
CA GLN A 219 3.84 24.16 -4.59
C GLN A 219 2.74 23.39 -3.85
N LYS A 220 2.43 23.77 -2.60
CA LYS A 220 1.34 23.17 -1.81
C LYS A 220 0.00 23.31 -2.50
N ASN A 221 -0.31 24.49 -3.01
CA ASN A 221 -1.57 24.74 -3.73
C ASN A 221 -1.63 23.89 -5.00
N LYS A 222 -0.52 23.81 -5.74
CA LYS A 222 -0.44 22.96 -6.95
C LYS A 222 -0.61 21.48 -6.65
N VAL A 223 0.05 20.97 -5.60
CA VAL A 223 -0.12 19.58 -5.16
C VAL A 223 -1.57 19.32 -4.72
N THR A 224 -2.18 20.27 -3.99
CA THR A 224 -3.57 20.13 -3.55
C THR A 224 -4.53 20.09 -4.73
N GLU A 225 -4.34 20.94 -5.72
CA GLU A 225 -5.11 20.94 -6.97
C GLU A 225 -4.96 19.61 -7.73
N LEU A 226 -3.73 19.17 -7.96
CA LEU A 226 -3.45 17.90 -8.64
C LEU A 226 -4.06 16.70 -7.89
N TYR A 227 -3.97 16.70 -6.56
CA TYR A 227 -4.57 15.64 -5.74
C TYR A 227 -6.09 15.63 -5.83
N LYS A 228 -6.70 16.81 -5.88
CA LYS A 228 -8.14 16.94 -6.09
C LYS A 228 -8.54 16.42 -7.47
N ASP A 229 -7.88 16.85 -8.54
CA ASP A 229 -8.16 16.44 -9.91
C ASP A 229 -8.00 14.92 -10.09
N LEU A 230 -6.94 14.36 -9.50
CA LEU A 230 -6.73 12.91 -9.49
C LEU A 230 -7.87 12.19 -8.74
N THR A 231 -8.23 12.67 -7.54
CA THR A 231 -9.30 12.07 -6.75
C THR A 231 -10.65 12.16 -7.46
N ASP A 232 -10.94 13.29 -8.09
CA ASP A 232 -12.17 13.49 -8.87
C ASP A 232 -12.20 12.53 -10.09
N SER A 233 -11.07 12.32 -10.75
CA SER A 233 -10.92 11.37 -11.86
C SER A 233 -11.16 9.93 -11.39
N ILE A 234 -10.59 9.53 -10.24
CA ILE A 234 -10.80 8.20 -9.66
C ILE A 234 -12.25 8.03 -9.18
N ASN A 235 -12.87 9.05 -8.61
CA ASN A 235 -14.29 9.02 -8.24
C ASN A 235 -15.21 8.89 -9.47
N TYR A 236 -14.81 9.46 -10.60
CA TYR A 236 -15.50 9.23 -11.86
C TYR A 236 -15.36 7.77 -12.31
N ALA A 237 -14.16 7.20 -12.26
CA ALA A 237 -13.92 5.77 -12.53
C ALA A 237 -14.76 4.86 -11.61
N LYS A 238 -14.88 5.20 -10.30
CA LYS A 238 -15.77 4.50 -9.37
C LYS A 238 -17.22 4.51 -9.83
N ARG A 239 -17.73 5.66 -10.29
CA ARG A 239 -19.12 5.74 -10.81
C ARG A 239 -19.31 4.84 -12.02
N LEU A 240 -18.32 4.82 -12.95
CA LEU A 240 -18.38 3.92 -14.10
C LEU A 240 -18.36 2.44 -13.66
N GLN A 241 -17.45 2.07 -12.73
CA GLN A 241 -17.38 0.72 -12.18
C GLN A 241 -18.70 0.32 -11.51
N ASN A 242 -19.30 1.19 -10.71
CA ASN A 242 -20.60 0.92 -10.08
C ASN A 242 -21.74 0.77 -11.08
N THR A 243 -21.64 1.39 -12.26
CA THR A 243 -22.68 1.28 -13.32
C THR A 243 -22.68 -0.10 -13.98
N ILE A 244 -21.53 -0.79 -14.01
CA ILE A 244 -21.44 -2.12 -14.58
C ILE A 244 -21.81 -3.22 -13.57
N LEU A 245 -21.68 -2.96 -12.27
CA LEU A 245 -22.05 -3.92 -11.23
C LEU A 245 -23.57 -4.10 -11.17
N PRO A 246 -24.06 -5.33 -10.98
CA PRO A 246 -25.48 -5.58 -10.77
C PRO A 246 -26.01 -4.82 -9.55
N SER A 247 -27.18 -4.19 -9.69
CA SER A 247 -27.81 -3.53 -8.55
C SER A 247 -28.32 -4.54 -7.52
N ASP A 248 -28.41 -4.14 -6.25
CA ASP A 248 -28.97 -4.99 -5.19
C ASP A 248 -30.39 -5.46 -5.54
N GLU A 249 -31.21 -4.60 -6.16
CA GLU A 249 -32.54 -4.93 -6.62
C GLU A 249 -32.51 -6.05 -7.66
N PHE A 250 -31.60 -6.00 -8.62
CA PHE A 250 -31.43 -7.06 -9.62
C PHE A 250 -31.01 -8.38 -8.97
N VAL A 251 -30.06 -8.34 -8.04
CA VAL A 251 -29.58 -9.53 -7.29
C VAL A 251 -30.73 -10.14 -6.50
N HIS A 252 -31.51 -9.35 -5.76
CA HIS A 252 -32.66 -9.84 -5.00
C HIS A 252 -33.81 -10.33 -5.88
N THR A 253 -34.04 -9.72 -7.04
CA THR A 253 -35.01 -10.23 -8.03
C THR A 253 -34.59 -11.61 -8.53
N MET A 254 -33.30 -11.80 -8.75
CA MET A 254 -32.75 -13.08 -9.21
C MET A 254 -32.72 -14.12 -8.08
N PHE A 255 -32.27 -13.72 -6.89
CA PHE A 255 -32.18 -14.54 -5.70
C PHE A 255 -32.76 -13.77 -4.50
N PRO A 256 -34.02 -14.02 -4.12
CA PRO A 256 -34.67 -13.28 -3.03
C PRO A 256 -33.91 -13.39 -1.69
N ASP A 257 -33.39 -14.56 -1.39
CA ASP A 257 -32.55 -14.82 -0.21
C ASP A 257 -31.08 -14.78 -0.61
N SER A 258 -30.54 -13.57 -0.78
CA SER A 258 -29.13 -13.36 -1.15
C SER A 258 -28.56 -12.12 -0.50
N PHE A 259 -27.25 -12.03 -0.49
CA PHE A 259 -26.53 -10.82 -0.10
C PHE A 259 -25.18 -10.74 -0.83
N VAL A 260 -24.69 -9.52 -0.94
CA VAL A 260 -23.32 -9.22 -1.37
C VAL A 260 -22.66 -8.35 -0.30
N VAL A 261 -21.51 -8.78 0.21
CA VAL A 261 -20.57 -7.95 0.95
C VAL A 261 -19.50 -7.55 -0.02
N TYR A 262 -19.46 -6.27 -0.38
CA TYR A 262 -18.50 -5.70 -1.30
C TYR A 262 -17.83 -4.49 -0.67
N ARG A 263 -16.55 -4.60 -0.38
CA ARG A 263 -15.77 -3.58 0.30
C ARG A 263 -14.44 -3.38 -0.41
N PRO A 264 -14.38 -2.41 -1.32
CA PRO A 264 -13.12 -2.03 -1.95
C PRO A 264 -12.10 -1.55 -0.92
N LYS A 265 -10.82 -1.87 -1.14
CA LYS A 265 -9.68 -1.33 -0.38
C LYS A 265 -9.44 0.14 -0.69
N ASP A 266 -9.47 0.47 -1.97
CA ASP A 266 -9.28 1.83 -2.49
C ASP A 266 -10.59 2.45 -2.95
N ILE A 267 -10.52 3.58 -3.63
CA ILE A 267 -11.70 4.25 -4.19
C ILE A 267 -12.41 3.36 -5.23
N VAL A 268 -11.62 2.62 -6.02
CA VAL A 268 -12.07 1.63 -7.01
C VAL A 268 -11.47 0.26 -6.67
N SER A 269 -12.05 -0.82 -7.16
CA SER A 269 -11.72 -2.19 -6.79
C SER A 269 -11.22 -3.02 -7.98
N GLY A 270 -10.29 -3.95 -7.71
CA GLY A 270 -9.98 -5.05 -8.60
C GLY A 270 -11.06 -6.13 -8.60
N ASP A 271 -11.67 -6.34 -7.45
CA ASP A 271 -12.76 -7.29 -7.29
C ASP A 271 -14.05 -6.82 -7.95
N PHE A 272 -14.81 -7.76 -8.48
CA PHE A 272 -16.18 -7.50 -8.91
C PHE A 272 -17.06 -8.73 -8.82
N TYR A 273 -18.34 -8.51 -8.68
CA TYR A 273 -19.36 -9.57 -8.74
C TYR A 273 -20.18 -9.48 -10.01
N TRP A 274 -20.69 -10.62 -10.42
CA TRP A 274 -21.41 -10.72 -11.67
C TRP A 274 -22.60 -11.68 -11.55
N PHE A 275 -23.74 -11.27 -12.12
CA PHE A 275 -24.98 -12.04 -12.09
C PHE A 275 -25.68 -12.00 -13.46
N LYS A 276 -26.26 -13.11 -13.88
CA LYS A 276 -27.04 -13.19 -15.12
C LYS A 276 -28.03 -14.35 -15.11
N THR A 277 -29.21 -14.15 -15.71
CA THR A 277 -30.19 -15.19 -15.98
C THR A 277 -30.19 -15.56 -17.45
N SER A 278 -30.31 -16.84 -17.76
CA SER A 278 -30.43 -17.40 -19.12
C SER A 278 -31.37 -18.60 -19.10
N GLY A 279 -32.64 -18.38 -19.45
CA GLY A 279 -33.69 -19.38 -19.30
C GLY A 279 -33.88 -19.79 -17.83
N ASN A 280 -33.84 -21.10 -17.56
CA ASN A 280 -33.90 -21.67 -16.21
C ASN A 280 -32.57 -21.62 -15.46
N LYS A 281 -31.48 -21.12 -16.09
CA LYS A 281 -30.16 -21.04 -15.47
C LYS A 281 -29.91 -19.65 -14.89
N LYS A 282 -29.56 -19.61 -13.62
CA LYS A 282 -29.09 -18.44 -12.91
C LYS A 282 -27.59 -18.58 -12.70
N MET A 283 -26.82 -17.60 -13.17
CA MET A 283 -25.37 -17.60 -13.13
C MET A 283 -24.87 -16.46 -12.23
N PHE A 284 -23.88 -16.74 -11.40
CA PHE A 284 -23.23 -15.71 -10.59
C PHE A 284 -21.76 -16.06 -10.37
N ALA A 285 -20.97 -15.03 -10.13
CA ALA A 285 -19.54 -15.20 -9.91
C ALA A 285 -18.98 -14.12 -8.97
N ALA A 286 -17.97 -14.50 -8.20
CA ALA A 286 -17.04 -13.60 -7.53
C ALA A 286 -15.70 -13.65 -8.26
N ILE A 287 -15.20 -12.50 -8.64
CA ILE A 287 -13.98 -12.36 -9.44
C ILE A 287 -13.03 -11.43 -8.70
N ASP A 288 -11.81 -11.88 -8.56
CA ASP A 288 -10.67 -11.20 -7.97
C ASP A 288 -9.65 -10.93 -9.08
N CYS A 289 -9.38 -9.67 -9.37
CA CYS A 289 -8.40 -9.29 -10.39
C CYS A 289 -7.07 -8.92 -9.73
N THR A 290 -5.98 -9.28 -10.38
CA THR A 290 -4.64 -8.92 -9.93
C THR A 290 -4.51 -7.41 -9.72
N GLY A 291 -4.13 -7.02 -8.48
CA GLY A 291 -3.94 -5.62 -8.09
C GLY A 291 -5.22 -4.94 -7.63
N HIS A 292 -5.06 -3.88 -6.85
CA HIS A 292 -6.15 -3.08 -6.30
C HIS A 292 -6.09 -1.64 -6.84
N GLY A 293 -7.09 -0.84 -6.55
CA GLY A 293 -7.17 0.53 -7.02
C GLY A 293 -7.34 0.64 -8.54
N VAL A 294 -6.74 1.63 -9.17
CA VAL A 294 -6.95 1.94 -10.59
C VAL A 294 -6.55 0.80 -11.53
N PRO A 295 -5.37 0.17 -11.39
CA PRO A 295 -5.00 -0.98 -12.25
C PRO A 295 -5.98 -2.13 -12.13
N GLY A 296 -6.35 -2.53 -10.90
CA GLY A 296 -7.34 -3.58 -10.65
C GLY A 296 -8.70 -3.23 -11.27
N ALA A 297 -9.14 -1.98 -11.18
CA ALA A 297 -10.41 -1.53 -11.77
C ALA A 297 -10.43 -1.65 -13.31
N PHE A 298 -9.30 -1.42 -13.97
CA PHE A 298 -9.20 -1.69 -15.42
C PHE A 298 -9.31 -3.18 -15.73
N MET A 299 -8.67 -4.02 -14.94
CA MET A 299 -8.76 -5.48 -15.08
C MET A 299 -10.19 -5.96 -14.84
N SER A 300 -10.88 -5.43 -13.83
CA SER A 300 -12.29 -5.76 -13.57
C SER A 300 -13.20 -5.37 -14.72
N LEU A 301 -12.96 -4.22 -15.36
CA LEU A 301 -13.72 -3.78 -16.54
C LEU A 301 -13.52 -4.71 -17.75
N VAL A 302 -12.27 -5.10 -18.02
CA VAL A 302 -11.94 -6.08 -19.08
C VAL A 302 -12.61 -7.42 -18.77
N GLY A 303 -12.44 -7.94 -17.55
CA GLY A 303 -13.04 -9.19 -17.10
C GLY A 303 -14.56 -9.17 -17.23
N TYR A 304 -15.21 -8.14 -16.76
CA TYR A 304 -16.66 -7.95 -16.86
C TYR A 304 -17.14 -7.94 -18.32
N THR A 305 -16.43 -7.22 -19.19
CA THR A 305 -16.79 -7.09 -20.60
C THR A 305 -16.69 -8.44 -21.32
N VAL A 306 -15.55 -9.13 -21.12
CA VAL A 306 -15.32 -10.45 -21.73
C VAL A 306 -16.31 -11.49 -21.19
N LEU A 307 -16.56 -11.47 -19.86
CA LEU A 307 -17.53 -12.39 -19.23
C LEU A 307 -18.94 -12.20 -19.80
N ASN A 308 -19.38 -10.97 -19.99
CA ASN A 308 -20.64 -10.68 -20.65
C ASN A 308 -20.69 -11.17 -22.09
N GLN A 309 -19.60 -11.12 -22.82
CA GLN A 309 -19.50 -11.65 -24.18
C GLN A 309 -19.59 -13.19 -24.20
N VAL A 310 -18.82 -13.85 -23.36
CA VAL A 310 -18.75 -15.33 -23.29
C VAL A 310 -20.10 -15.92 -22.85
N THR A 311 -20.73 -15.31 -21.86
CA THR A 311 -22.00 -15.79 -21.31
C THR A 311 -23.24 -15.54 -22.22
N LYS A 312 -23.06 -14.90 -23.37
CA LYS A 312 -24.12 -14.88 -24.44
C LYS A 312 -24.22 -16.22 -25.13
N VAL A 313 -23.12 -17.01 -25.15
CA VAL A 313 -23.01 -18.27 -25.90
C VAL A 313 -22.96 -19.47 -24.96
N PHE A 314 -22.25 -19.34 -23.85
CA PHE A 314 -22.00 -20.46 -22.94
C PHE A 314 -22.73 -20.25 -21.61
N THR A 315 -23.23 -21.35 -21.04
CA THR A 315 -23.83 -21.38 -19.70
C THR A 315 -23.11 -22.35 -18.76
N ARG A 316 -22.25 -23.22 -19.31
CA ARG A 316 -21.47 -24.18 -18.53
C ARG A 316 -20.22 -23.48 -17.95
N PRO A 317 -20.01 -23.48 -16.62
CA PRO A 317 -18.93 -22.78 -15.97
C PRO A 317 -17.54 -23.04 -16.57
N ALA A 318 -17.13 -24.27 -16.75
CA ALA A 318 -15.83 -24.58 -17.33
C ALA A 318 -15.65 -24.01 -18.74
N SER A 319 -16.69 -24.08 -19.56
CA SER A 319 -16.65 -23.52 -20.93
C SER A 319 -16.55 -21.97 -20.86
N ILE A 320 -17.21 -21.36 -19.87
CA ILE A 320 -17.12 -19.92 -19.64
C ILE A 320 -15.71 -19.55 -19.23
N LEU A 321 -15.11 -20.21 -18.24
CA LEU A 321 -13.76 -19.89 -17.78
C LEU A 321 -12.69 -20.16 -18.86
N ASN A 322 -12.82 -21.23 -19.63
CA ASN A 322 -11.89 -21.50 -20.75
C ASN A 322 -11.93 -20.39 -21.81
N ASN A 323 -13.14 -19.93 -22.19
CA ASN A 323 -13.27 -18.86 -23.16
C ASN A 323 -12.93 -17.48 -22.55
N LEU A 324 -13.22 -17.25 -21.28
CA LEU A 324 -12.78 -16.06 -20.55
C LEU A 324 -11.25 -15.99 -20.55
N ASN A 325 -10.56 -17.08 -20.24
CA ASN A 325 -9.10 -17.13 -20.29
C ASN A 325 -8.55 -16.80 -21.68
N ARG A 326 -9.12 -17.41 -22.72
CA ARG A 326 -8.68 -17.13 -24.10
C ARG A 326 -8.87 -15.67 -24.47
N LEU A 327 -10.06 -15.13 -24.29
CA LEU A 327 -10.38 -13.76 -24.71
C LEU A 327 -9.71 -12.70 -23.83
N ALA A 328 -9.57 -12.93 -22.53
CA ALA A 328 -8.83 -12.04 -21.65
C ALA A 328 -7.35 -12.02 -21.99
N SER A 329 -6.76 -13.18 -22.26
CA SER A 329 -5.37 -13.28 -22.71
C SER A 329 -5.15 -12.57 -24.05
N GLU A 330 -6.11 -12.66 -24.98
CA GLU A 330 -6.05 -11.93 -26.25
C GLU A 330 -6.16 -10.41 -26.05
N ALA A 331 -7.06 -9.95 -25.16
CA ALA A 331 -7.27 -8.53 -24.87
C ALA A 331 -6.08 -7.87 -24.14
N LEU A 332 -5.36 -8.64 -23.31
CA LEU A 332 -4.22 -8.15 -22.52
C LEU A 332 -2.87 -8.28 -23.26
N ARG A 333 -2.81 -9.00 -24.38
CA ARG A 333 -1.60 -9.08 -25.19
C ARG A 333 -1.32 -7.75 -25.87
N THR A 334 -0.25 -7.10 -25.47
CA THR A 334 0.34 -5.98 -26.22
C THR A 334 1.17 -6.53 -27.39
N GLU A 335 1.02 -5.98 -28.59
CA GLU A 335 1.74 -6.39 -29.83
C GLU A 335 3.28 -6.23 -29.79
N LYS A 336 3.84 -5.80 -28.66
CA LYS A 336 5.28 -5.66 -28.50
C LYS A 336 5.77 -6.59 -27.40
N GLU A 337 6.54 -7.57 -27.80
CA GLU A 337 7.50 -8.30 -26.97
C GLU A 337 8.41 -7.31 -26.24
N SER A 338 7.97 -6.77 -25.15
CA SER A 338 8.84 -6.16 -24.16
C SER A 338 8.84 -7.04 -22.93
N SER A 339 10.02 -7.39 -22.50
CA SER A 339 10.47 -8.33 -21.49
C SER A 339 9.96 -8.14 -20.06
N SER A 340 8.77 -7.62 -19.85
CA SER A 340 8.02 -7.66 -18.61
C SER A 340 6.74 -8.46 -18.86
N GLU A 341 6.78 -9.74 -18.53
CA GLU A 341 5.57 -10.55 -18.36
C GLU A 341 4.71 -9.88 -17.28
N ILE A 342 3.77 -9.04 -17.71
CA ILE A 342 2.70 -8.58 -16.82
C ILE A 342 1.89 -9.85 -16.54
N LYS A 343 2.03 -10.39 -15.33
CA LYS A 343 1.28 -11.56 -14.86
C LYS A 343 -0.08 -11.12 -14.31
N ASP A 344 -0.77 -10.26 -15.06
CA ASP A 344 -2.12 -9.87 -14.69
C ASP A 344 -3.08 -11.00 -14.98
N GLY A 345 -3.90 -11.34 -14.00
CA GLY A 345 -4.83 -12.45 -14.06
C GLY A 345 -6.08 -12.20 -13.25
N MET A 346 -6.98 -13.17 -13.28
CA MET A 346 -8.20 -13.15 -12.49
C MET A 346 -8.41 -14.50 -11.83
N ASP A 347 -8.75 -14.47 -10.54
CA ASP A 347 -9.20 -15.61 -9.79
C ASP A 347 -10.73 -15.59 -9.72
N VAL A 348 -11.36 -16.64 -10.11
CA VAL A 348 -12.81 -16.68 -10.38
C VAL A 348 -13.47 -17.85 -9.67
N ALA A 349 -14.55 -17.59 -8.96
CA ALA A 349 -15.49 -18.60 -8.53
C ALA A 349 -16.80 -18.43 -9.31
N PHE A 350 -17.06 -19.31 -10.28
CA PHE A 350 -18.21 -19.20 -11.17
C PHE A 350 -19.21 -20.33 -10.92
N CYS A 351 -20.46 -19.95 -10.68
CA CYS A 351 -21.58 -20.83 -10.42
C CYS A 351 -22.68 -20.68 -11.49
N THR A 352 -23.24 -21.80 -11.91
CA THR A 352 -24.47 -21.87 -12.71
C THR A 352 -25.46 -22.77 -11.98
N LEU A 353 -26.58 -22.21 -11.57
CA LEU A 353 -27.69 -22.94 -10.95
C LEU A 353 -28.80 -23.16 -11.95
N ASP A 354 -29.17 -24.40 -12.17
CA ASP A 354 -30.42 -24.75 -12.84
C ASP A 354 -31.56 -24.72 -11.81
N THR A 355 -32.52 -23.82 -12.00
CA THR A 355 -33.59 -23.59 -11.03
C THR A 355 -34.67 -24.66 -11.02
N GLU A 356 -34.77 -25.49 -12.06
CA GLU A 356 -35.73 -26.60 -12.14
C GLU A 356 -35.19 -27.86 -11.49
N SER A 357 -33.95 -28.21 -11.83
CA SER A 357 -33.31 -29.42 -11.30
C SER A 357 -32.59 -29.20 -9.98
N LEU A 358 -32.33 -27.95 -9.57
CA LEU A 358 -31.47 -27.58 -8.47
C LEU A 358 -30.03 -28.16 -8.59
N GLU A 359 -29.59 -28.42 -9.83
CA GLU A 359 -28.21 -28.78 -10.08
C GLU A 359 -27.33 -27.52 -10.11
N LEU A 360 -26.33 -27.48 -9.25
CA LEU A 360 -25.27 -26.48 -9.28
C LEU A 360 -24.11 -26.98 -10.11
N GLU A 361 -23.75 -26.28 -11.15
CA GLU A 361 -22.48 -26.43 -11.85
C GLU A 361 -21.49 -25.36 -11.34
N PHE A 362 -20.27 -25.76 -11.07
CA PHE A 362 -19.20 -24.89 -10.59
C PHE A 362 -17.92 -25.11 -11.39
N SER A 363 -17.23 -24.02 -11.64
CA SER A 363 -15.83 -24.00 -12.09
C SER A 363 -15.12 -22.84 -11.41
N GLY A 364 -13.90 -23.07 -10.95
CA GLY A 364 -13.11 -22.04 -10.29
C GLY A 364 -11.73 -21.92 -10.90
N ALA A 365 -11.30 -20.69 -11.10
CA ALA A 365 -9.92 -20.33 -11.32
C ALA A 365 -9.35 -19.87 -9.96
N TYR A 366 -8.54 -20.71 -9.34
CA TYR A 366 -7.97 -20.54 -8.00
C TYR A 366 -9.00 -20.49 -6.86
N ASN A 367 -10.07 -19.71 -7.01
CA ASN A 367 -11.10 -19.52 -6.02
C ASN A 367 -12.08 -20.71 -5.97
N SER A 368 -12.45 -21.09 -4.75
CA SER A 368 -13.42 -22.13 -4.45
C SER A 368 -14.81 -21.55 -4.21
N ALA A 369 -15.85 -22.38 -4.30
CA ALA A 369 -17.15 -22.07 -3.75
C ALA A 369 -17.47 -23.00 -2.56
N TYR A 370 -18.26 -22.50 -1.62
CA TYR A 370 -18.73 -23.30 -0.48
C TYR A 370 -20.24 -23.50 -0.56
N VAL A 371 -20.67 -24.74 -0.37
CA VAL A 371 -22.08 -25.06 -0.14
C VAL A 371 -22.24 -25.42 1.33
N ILE A 372 -23.19 -24.78 2.01
CA ILE A 372 -23.49 -25.10 3.40
C ILE A 372 -24.90 -25.67 3.50
N ARG A 373 -24.98 -26.90 3.95
CA ARG A 373 -26.21 -27.67 4.22
C ARG A 373 -26.21 -28.11 5.67
N ASN A 374 -27.21 -27.72 6.45
CA ASN A 374 -27.35 -28.15 7.86
C ASN A 374 -26.08 -27.92 8.69
N ARG A 375 -25.37 -26.83 8.48
CA ARG A 375 -24.07 -26.47 9.08
C ARG A 375 -22.88 -27.32 8.63
N GLU A 376 -23.05 -28.20 7.68
CA GLU A 376 -21.95 -28.92 7.04
C GLU A 376 -21.47 -28.14 5.81
N LEU A 377 -20.18 -27.85 5.75
CA LEU A 377 -19.56 -27.14 4.65
C LEU A 377 -18.98 -28.12 3.64
N ILE A 378 -19.41 -27.98 2.41
CA ILE A 378 -18.91 -28.70 1.25
C ILE A 378 -18.14 -27.71 0.39
N GLU A 379 -16.88 -27.99 0.12
CA GLU A 379 -16.03 -27.17 -0.72
C GLU A 379 -15.99 -27.66 -2.16
N LEU A 380 -16.40 -26.84 -3.10
CA LEU A 380 -16.19 -27.02 -4.52
C LEU A 380 -14.88 -26.30 -4.87
N LYS A 381 -13.83 -27.07 -5.14
CA LYS A 381 -12.47 -26.54 -5.28
C LYS A 381 -12.24 -26.02 -6.69
N GLY A 382 -11.66 -24.83 -6.80
CA GLY A 382 -11.15 -24.31 -8.05
C GLY A 382 -9.87 -25.02 -8.52
N ASP A 383 -9.64 -24.96 -9.82
CA ASP A 383 -8.38 -25.39 -10.43
C ASP A 383 -7.26 -24.42 -10.00
N LYS A 384 -6.02 -24.95 -9.82
CA LYS A 384 -4.90 -24.17 -9.25
C LYS A 384 -4.18 -23.32 -10.30
N PHE A 385 -4.92 -22.54 -11.02
CA PHE A 385 -4.41 -21.57 -11.98
C PHE A 385 -5.46 -20.48 -12.23
N SER A 386 -4.97 -19.26 -12.45
CA SER A 386 -5.77 -18.08 -12.67
C SER A 386 -6.05 -17.87 -14.16
N ILE A 387 -7.10 -17.15 -14.49
CA ILE A 387 -7.38 -16.63 -15.83
C ILE A 387 -6.22 -15.69 -16.24
N GLY A 388 -5.72 -15.82 -17.46
CA GLY A 388 -4.63 -14.99 -17.98
C GLY A 388 -3.21 -15.45 -17.61
N SER A 389 -3.05 -16.40 -16.68
CA SER A 389 -1.73 -16.80 -16.16
C SER A 389 -1.00 -17.85 -17.02
N PHE A 390 -1.60 -18.38 -18.07
CA PHE A 390 -1.03 -19.43 -18.92
C PHE A 390 -1.55 -19.36 -20.37
N HIS A 391 -0.81 -19.99 -21.28
CA HIS A 391 -1.20 -20.01 -22.68
C HIS A 391 -2.42 -20.93 -22.88
N PHE A 392 -3.35 -20.47 -23.72
CA PHE A 392 -4.52 -21.27 -24.10
C PHE A 392 -4.10 -22.58 -24.74
N GLY A 393 -4.71 -23.69 -24.28
CA GLY A 393 -4.46 -25.04 -24.79
C GLY A 393 -3.62 -25.93 -23.87
N ASP A 394 -2.87 -25.36 -22.90
CA ASP A 394 -2.05 -26.12 -21.97
C ASP A 394 -2.87 -26.75 -20.83
N LYS A 395 -3.97 -26.09 -20.46
CA LYS A 395 -4.87 -26.52 -19.37
C LYS A 395 -6.30 -26.11 -19.65
N GLU A 396 -7.22 -26.88 -19.12
CA GLU A 396 -8.66 -26.60 -19.16
C GLU A 396 -9.22 -26.56 -17.75
N PHE A 397 -10.20 -25.68 -17.54
CA PHE A 397 -10.94 -25.62 -16.28
C PHE A 397 -11.88 -26.83 -16.16
N SER A 398 -11.92 -27.37 -14.95
CA SER A 398 -12.82 -28.47 -14.61
C SER A 398 -14.23 -27.96 -14.30
N ASN A 399 -15.24 -28.80 -14.57
CA ASN A 399 -16.63 -28.54 -14.23
C ASN A 399 -17.10 -29.52 -13.17
N GLN A 400 -17.47 -29.00 -12.00
CA GLN A 400 -18.03 -29.80 -10.92
C GLN A 400 -19.55 -29.65 -10.92
N LYS A 401 -20.25 -30.71 -10.59
CA LYS A 401 -21.71 -30.73 -10.43
C LYS A 401 -22.05 -31.12 -9.01
N TYR A 402 -23.01 -30.42 -8.45
CA TYR A 402 -23.49 -30.69 -7.11
C TYR A 402 -25.00 -30.57 -7.05
N GLN A 403 -25.67 -31.59 -6.49
CA GLN A 403 -27.11 -31.60 -6.32
C GLN A 403 -27.47 -30.81 -5.06
N LEU A 404 -28.08 -29.65 -5.23
CA LEU A 404 -28.57 -28.83 -4.15
C LEU A 404 -29.92 -29.35 -3.60
N GLN A 405 -30.21 -28.89 -2.39
CA GLN A 405 -31.50 -29.07 -1.73
C GLN A 405 -32.06 -27.69 -1.34
N PRO A 406 -33.39 -27.55 -1.28
CA PRO A 406 -33.98 -26.32 -0.77
C PRO A 406 -33.45 -25.96 0.61
N GLY A 407 -32.99 -24.72 0.76
CA GLY A 407 -32.39 -24.22 2.00
C GLY A 407 -30.85 -24.24 2.04
N ASP A 408 -30.18 -24.83 1.07
CA ASP A 408 -28.74 -24.75 0.96
C ASP A 408 -28.27 -23.30 0.70
N TRP A 409 -27.15 -22.96 1.32
CA TRP A 409 -26.45 -21.73 1.02
C TRP A 409 -25.25 -21.99 0.15
N ILE A 410 -25.06 -21.16 -0.86
CA ILE A 410 -23.88 -21.15 -1.74
C ILE A 410 -23.13 -19.86 -1.48
N TYR A 411 -21.81 -19.97 -1.24
CA TYR A 411 -20.94 -18.82 -1.05
C TYR A 411 -19.83 -18.81 -2.09
N THR A 412 -19.66 -17.67 -2.74
CA THR A 412 -18.49 -17.36 -3.57
C THR A 412 -17.83 -16.10 -3.01
N PHE A 413 -16.51 -16.03 -3.08
CA PHE A 413 -15.76 -14.99 -2.40
C PHE A 413 -14.39 -14.81 -3.02
N THR A 414 -13.74 -13.68 -2.70
CA THR A 414 -12.34 -13.39 -2.96
C THR A 414 -11.51 -13.63 -1.70
N ASP A 415 -10.21 -13.61 -1.82
CA ASP A 415 -9.32 -13.98 -0.72
C ASP A 415 -9.14 -12.88 0.34
N GLY A 416 -9.46 -11.61 -0.01
CA GLY A 416 -9.23 -10.45 0.87
C GLY A 416 -9.85 -10.56 2.26
N TYR A 417 -10.99 -11.27 2.40
CA TYR A 417 -11.58 -11.50 3.72
C TYR A 417 -10.69 -12.40 4.58
N ALA A 418 -10.21 -13.50 4.00
CA ALA A 418 -9.37 -14.48 4.72
C ALA A 418 -7.95 -13.92 4.95
N ASP A 419 -7.51 -13.05 4.09
CA ASP A 419 -6.17 -12.46 4.11
C ASP A 419 -6.07 -11.19 4.96
N GLN A 420 -7.20 -10.67 5.42
CA GLN A 420 -7.24 -9.48 6.27
C GLN A 420 -6.52 -9.70 7.60
N PHE A 421 -5.62 -8.79 7.92
CA PHE A 421 -4.92 -8.77 9.20
C PHE A 421 -5.78 -8.19 10.31
N GLY A 422 -5.65 -8.74 11.52
CA GLY A 422 -6.38 -8.29 12.67
C GLY A 422 -6.19 -9.16 13.90
N GLY A 423 -7.12 -9.00 14.86
CA GLY A 423 -7.09 -9.69 16.13
C GLY A 423 -5.96 -9.24 17.04
N PRO A 424 -5.86 -9.82 18.26
CA PRO A 424 -4.90 -9.39 19.27
C PRO A 424 -3.43 -9.54 18.86
N GLU A 425 -3.15 -10.44 17.92
CA GLU A 425 -1.79 -10.77 17.48
C GLU A 425 -1.46 -10.21 16.09
N GLY A 426 -2.36 -9.44 15.47
CA GLY A 426 -2.15 -8.85 14.13
C GLY A 426 -1.94 -9.90 13.03
N ARG A 427 -2.59 -11.06 13.10
CA ARG A 427 -2.46 -12.16 12.12
C ARG A 427 -3.54 -12.08 11.04
N LYS A 428 -3.34 -12.82 9.94
CA LYS A 428 -4.40 -13.02 8.94
C LYS A 428 -5.61 -13.71 9.57
N PHE A 429 -6.82 -13.40 9.08
CA PHE A 429 -8.07 -14.03 9.51
C PHE A 429 -8.07 -15.54 9.24
N MET A 430 -7.53 -15.94 8.12
CA MET A 430 -7.34 -17.30 7.64
C MET A 430 -8.63 -18.00 7.17
N LYS A 431 -8.48 -18.85 6.16
CA LYS A 431 -9.60 -19.61 5.55
C LYS A 431 -10.37 -20.45 6.56
N THR A 432 -9.72 -21.00 7.59
CA THR A 432 -10.38 -21.82 8.62
C THR A 432 -11.41 -20.99 9.39
N LYS A 433 -10.99 -19.84 9.89
CA LYS A 433 -11.89 -18.95 10.64
C LYS A 433 -12.99 -18.37 9.75
N PHE A 434 -12.69 -18.09 8.48
CA PHE A 434 -13.68 -17.66 7.50
C PHE A 434 -14.76 -18.72 7.28
N ARG A 435 -14.39 -19.99 7.15
CA ARG A 435 -15.34 -21.13 7.07
C ARG A 435 -16.24 -21.21 8.30
N GLU A 436 -15.68 -21.11 9.49
CA GLU A 436 -16.44 -21.10 10.75
C GLU A 436 -17.42 -19.91 10.81
N THR A 437 -17.00 -18.75 10.34
CA THR A 437 -17.84 -17.55 10.24
C THR A 437 -19.02 -17.79 9.30
N LEU A 438 -18.78 -18.36 8.10
CA LEU A 438 -19.84 -18.68 7.14
C LEU A 438 -20.81 -19.76 7.65
N ILE A 439 -20.30 -20.81 8.33
CA ILE A 439 -21.13 -21.83 8.95
C ILE A 439 -22.04 -21.23 10.01
N THR A 440 -21.50 -20.32 10.83
CA THR A 440 -22.28 -19.61 11.85
C THR A 440 -23.33 -18.70 11.19
N ALA A 441 -22.92 -17.92 10.19
CA ALA A 441 -23.78 -17.01 9.44
C ALA A 441 -24.93 -17.74 8.76
N SER A 442 -24.71 -18.94 8.19
CA SER A 442 -25.70 -19.69 7.40
C SER A 442 -27.02 -20.00 8.12
N THR A 443 -27.05 -19.86 9.45
CA THR A 443 -28.26 -20.02 10.26
C THR A 443 -29.14 -18.77 10.30
N LEU A 444 -28.65 -17.65 9.78
CA LEU A 444 -29.32 -16.34 9.81
C LEU A 444 -30.00 -16.05 8.46
N SER A 445 -30.90 -15.07 8.44
CA SER A 445 -31.43 -14.53 7.18
C SER A 445 -30.35 -13.79 6.38
N ALA A 446 -30.51 -13.66 5.08
CA ALA A 446 -29.54 -13.02 4.19
C ALA A 446 -29.03 -11.67 4.71
N GLU A 447 -29.93 -10.77 5.08
CA GLU A 447 -29.57 -9.45 5.61
C GLU A 447 -28.76 -9.53 6.92
N LYS A 448 -29.17 -10.45 7.83
CA LYS A 448 -28.42 -10.65 9.08
C LYS A 448 -27.04 -11.29 8.82
N GLN A 449 -26.91 -12.15 7.82
CA GLN A 449 -25.61 -12.70 7.42
C GLN A 449 -24.68 -11.59 6.91
N ARG A 450 -25.19 -10.74 6.03
CA ARG A 450 -24.45 -9.59 5.49
C ARG A 450 -23.87 -8.73 6.62
N LEU A 451 -24.71 -8.39 7.59
CA LEU A 451 -24.31 -7.59 8.75
C LEU A 451 -23.31 -8.34 9.65
N PHE A 452 -23.57 -9.61 9.93
CA PHE A 452 -22.70 -10.44 10.79
C PHE A 452 -21.29 -10.60 10.18
N ILE A 453 -21.22 -10.93 8.89
CA ILE A 453 -19.95 -11.09 8.16
C ILE A 453 -19.17 -9.76 8.14
N SER A 454 -19.86 -8.66 7.85
CA SER A 454 -19.24 -7.32 7.82
C SER A 454 -18.75 -6.88 9.20
N GLN A 455 -19.55 -7.13 10.26
CA GLN A 455 -19.17 -6.77 11.62
C GLN A 455 -18.00 -7.63 12.14
N THR A 456 -18.04 -8.95 11.88
CA THR A 456 -16.97 -9.88 12.27
C THR A 456 -15.64 -9.44 11.67
N LEU A 457 -15.65 -9.00 10.42
CA LEU A 457 -14.46 -8.47 9.75
C LEU A 457 -13.98 -7.17 10.40
N SER A 458 -14.90 -6.24 10.66
CA SER A 458 -14.56 -4.94 11.25
C SER A 458 -14.00 -5.11 12.67
N ASP A 459 -14.59 -6.01 13.47
CA ASP A 459 -14.10 -6.34 14.81
C ASP A 459 -12.73 -7.00 14.77
N TRP A 460 -12.49 -7.83 13.74
CA TRP A 460 -11.18 -8.45 13.53
C TRP A 460 -10.11 -7.43 13.14
N MET A 461 -10.43 -6.53 12.21
CA MET A 461 -9.51 -5.50 11.73
C MET A 461 -9.11 -4.52 12.85
N GLY A 462 -10.05 -4.16 13.70
CA GLY A 462 -9.85 -3.13 14.71
C GLY A 462 -9.41 -1.80 14.07
N SER A 463 -8.19 -1.35 14.38
CA SER A 463 -7.60 -0.12 13.83
C SER A 463 -6.67 -0.35 12.65
N LEU A 464 -6.52 -1.59 12.18
CA LEU A 464 -5.65 -1.90 11.03
C LEU A 464 -6.37 -1.57 9.71
N ASP A 465 -5.57 -1.17 8.73
CA ASP A 465 -6.07 -0.88 7.40
C ASP A 465 -6.49 -2.17 6.66
N GLN A 466 -7.42 -2.03 5.74
CA GLN A 466 -7.79 -3.10 4.83
C GLN A 466 -6.64 -3.40 3.86
N VAL A 467 -6.30 -4.69 3.71
CA VAL A 467 -5.12 -5.11 2.92
C VAL A 467 -5.45 -5.40 1.47
N ASP A 468 -6.68 -5.79 1.17
CA ASP A 468 -7.14 -6.12 -0.18
C ASP A 468 -8.62 -5.81 -0.35
N ASP A 469 -9.12 -5.87 -1.59
CA ASP A 469 -10.53 -5.82 -1.89
C ASP A 469 -11.26 -7.02 -1.27
N ILE A 470 -12.47 -6.84 -0.81
CA ILE A 470 -13.24 -7.89 -0.13
C ILE A 470 -14.58 -8.06 -0.81
N LEU A 471 -14.81 -9.27 -1.27
CA LEU A 471 -16.08 -9.68 -1.87
C LEU A 471 -16.54 -11.02 -1.28
N VAL A 472 -17.78 -11.05 -0.79
CA VAL A 472 -18.46 -12.28 -0.37
C VAL A 472 -19.89 -12.24 -0.87
N ILE A 473 -20.28 -13.24 -1.62
CA ILE A 473 -21.65 -13.44 -2.12
C ILE A 473 -22.25 -14.64 -1.40
N GLY A 474 -23.42 -14.47 -0.85
CA GLY A 474 -24.23 -15.56 -0.31
C GLY A 474 -25.57 -15.66 -1.05
N VAL A 475 -25.90 -16.85 -1.52
CA VAL A 475 -27.15 -17.17 -2.25
C VAL A 475 -27.78 -18.38 -1.60
N ARG A 476 -29.08 -18.31 -1.30
CA ARG A 476 -29.89 -19.42 -0.81
C ARG A 476 -30.77 -19.98 -1.89
N VAL A 477 -30.94 -21.30 -1.89
CA VAL A 477 -31.78 -22.04 -2.85
C VAL A 477 -33.10 -22.47 -2.23
#